data_03bde83c897656ed18a101779a250170
#
_entry.id   03bde83c897656ed18a101779a250170
#
_cell.length_a   1.000
_cell.length_b   1.000
_cell.length_c   1.000
_cell.angle_alpha   90.00
_cell.angle_beta   90.00
_cell.angle_gamma   90.00
#
_symmetry.space_group_name_H-M   'P 1'
#
loop_
_entity.id
_entity.type
_entity.pdbx_description
1 polymer ?
#
loop_
_entity_poly.entity_id
_entity_poly.type
_entity_poly.pdbx_seq_one_letter_code
_entity_poly.pdbx_strand_id
1 'polypeptide(L)'
;EKLKIRKITSSDIELYKRNRITSDELKTIDKKQAYVYYLMNNGYSYQEKMIKKYTSDIEYAIINSKLDELKGVVTRLSWDRNYIYNDSLRGIFGELTKSGVTSDLKEHYLNKGYKLTDRVGISGLEYVYDEYLRGTDAIYKSTSEGLKNIVSEKRGNDIVLTIDIDLQLALEEIMEKEMIKTKNEPNTEYFKKAFVVISDPSTGDILALSAKSINDVGGEYKVYDYTSFLPISSVTVGSVIKGASMSVGYKEGVIDIGTTMKDECIKLYATKTKCSWLRSGLGNLNDIDALRLSS
;
A
#
# COMPACT_ATOMS: atom_id res chain seq x y z
N GLU A 1 37.48 -56.12 -18.06
CA GLU A 1 37.22 -54.70 -17.72
C GLU A 1 35.74 -54.47 -17.66
N LYS A 2 35.19 -54.30 -16.47
CA LYS A 2 33.76 -53.97 -16.28
C LYS A 2 33.59 -52.49 -16.65
N LEU A 3 33.01 -52.23 -17.81
CA LEU A 3 32.50 -50.90 -18.18
C LEU A 3 31.53 -50.43 -17.09
N LYS A 4 31.94 -49.46 -16.29
CA LYS A 4 31.02 -48.76 -15.38
C LYS A 4 29.99 -48.03 -16.22
N ILE A 5 28.79 -48.58 -16.33
CA ILE A 5 27.66 -47.91 -16.96
C ILE A 5 27.31 -46.67 -16.10
N ARG A 6 27.70 -45.53 -16.57
CA ARG A 6 27.35 -44.23 -15.94
C ARG A 6 25.83 -44.05 -16.07
N LYS A 7 25.15 -43.69 -14.98
CA LYS A 7 23.72 -43.29 -15.04
C LYS A 7 23.57 -42.10 -15.99
N ILE A 8 22.69 -42.21 -16.95
CA ILE A 8 22.32 -41.12 -17.85
C ILE A 8 21.67 -40.01 -16.99
N THR A 9 22.24 -38.82 -17.08
CA THR A 9 21.76 -37.61 -16.42
C THR A 9 20.77 -36.84 -17.29
N SER A 10 19.99 -35.93 -16.71
CA SER A 10 19.14 -35.01 -17.48
C SER A 10 19.94 -34.17 -18.48
N SER A 11 21.17 -33.80 -18.14
CA SER A 11 22.11 -33.09 -19.03
C SER A 11 22.53 -33.92 -20.22
N ASP A 12 22.74 -35.23 -20.04
CA ASP A 12 23.10 -36.14 -21.14
C ASP A 12 21.94 -36.29 -22.14
N ILE A 13 20.70 -36.34 -21.62
CA ILE A 13 19.47 -36.39 -22.44
C ILE A 13 19.30 -35.09 -23.22
N GLU A 14 19.54 -33.96 -22.59
CA GLU A 14 19.41 -32.63 -23.22
C GLU A 14 20.46 -32.45 -24.33
N LEU A 15 21.70 -32.85 -24.06
CA LEU A 15 22.77 -32.83 -25.05
C LEU A 15 22.47 -33.73 -26.24
N TYR A 16 21.97 -34.95 -25.99
CA TYR A 16 21.54 -35.88 -27.04
C TYR A 16 20.41 -35.31 -27.90
N LYS A 17 19.43 -34.69 -27.29
CA LYS A 17 18.32 -34.02 -28.02
C LYS A 17 18.85 -32.89 -28.90
N ARG A 18 19.73 -32.04 -28.37
CA ARG A 18 20.34 -30.93 -29.12
C ARG A 18 21.16 -31.41 -30.33
N ASN A 19 21.94 -32.48 -30.16
CA ASN A 19 22.76 -33.02 -31.23
C ASN A 19 21.96 -33.74 -32.32
N ARG A 20 20.72 -34.14 -32.02
CA ARG A 20 19.85 -34.84 -32.96
C ARG A 20 19.00 -33.89 -33.83
N ILE A 21 18.79 -32.68 -33.37
CA ILE A 21 17.95 -31.67 -34.09
C ILE A 21 18.87 -30.96 -35.10
N THR A 22 18.53 -31.02 -36.36
CA THR A 22 19.27 -30.33 -37.43
C THR A 22 18.88 -28.85 -37.51
N SER A 23 19.78 -28.04 -38.07
CA SER A 23 19.49 -26.60 -38.28
C SER A 23 18.32 -26.35 -39.22
N ASP A 24 18.03 -27.28 -40.13
CA ASP A 24 16.92 -27.15 -41.07
C ASP A 24 15.58 -27.48 -40.40
N GLU A 25 15.53 -28.51 -39.53
CA GLU A 25 14.40 -28.79 -38.69
C GLU A 25 14.07 -27.61 -37.76
N LEU A 26 15.08 -26.96 -37.19
CA LEU A 26 14.85 -25.76 -36.35
C LEU A 26 14.21 -24.58 -37.11
N LYS A 27 14.50 -24.43 -38.39
CA LYS A 27 13.93 -23.37 -39.24
C LYS A 27 12.45 -23.59 -39.52
N THR A 28 11.97 -24.83 -39.50
CA THR A 28 10.56 -25.15 -39.74
C THR A 28 9.67 -24.97 -38.52
N ILE A 29 10.24 -24.81 -37.32
CA ILE A 29 9.50 -24.68 -36.07
C ILE A 29 9.11 -23.24 -35.84
N ASP A 30 7.81 -22.97 -35.68
CA ASP A 30 7.31 -21.68 -35.19
C ASP A 30 7.70 -21.50 -33.72
N LYS A 31 8.51 -20.47 -33.47
CA LYS A 31 9.02 -20.16 -32.13
C LYS A 31 7.89 -19.92 -31.11
N LYS A 32 6.76 -19.33 -31.53
CA LYS A 32 5.59 -19.08 -30.66
C LYS A 32 4.95 -20.40 -30.27
N GLN A 33 4.73 -21.29 -31.23
CA GLN A 33 4.15 -22.62 -30.97
C GLN A 33 5.06 -23.44 -30.06
N ALA A 34 6.36 -23.43 -30.32
CA ALA A 34 7.35 -24.13 -29.48
C ALA A 34 7.35 -23.59 -28.04
N TYR A 35 7.24 -22.28 -27.88
CA TYR A 35 7.17 -21.66 -26.56
C TYR A 35 5.89 -22.02 -25.82
N VAL A 36 4.73 -21.98 -26.47
CA VAL A 36 3.46 -22.43 -25.87
C VAL A 36 3.57 -23.88 -25.44
N TYR A 37 4.09 -24.76 -26.32
CA TYR A 37 4.30 -26.18 -26.00
C TYR A 37 5.22 -26.37 -24.78
N TYR A 38 6.30 -25.59 -24.71
CA TYR A 38 7.18 -25.59 -23.55
C TYR A 38 6.43 -25.20 -22.27
N LEU A 39 5.65 -24.10 -22.29
CA LEU A 39 4.87 -23.65 -21.13
C LEU A 39 3.87 -24.71 -20.68
N MET A 40 3.20 -25.38 -21.61
CA MET A 40 2.24 -26.45 -21.31
C MET A 40 2.89 -27.66 -20.61
N ASN A 41 4.14 -27.96 -20.93
CA ASN A 41 4.86 -29.13 -20.41
C ASN A 41 5.84 -28.82 -19.26
N ASN A 42 6.02 -27.56 -18.92
CA ASN A 42 6.94 -27.17 -17.84
C ASN A 42 6.33 -27.45 -16.46
N GLY A 43 7.11 -28.07 -15.56
CA GLY A 43 6.68 -28.43 -14.20
C GLY A 43 5.85 -29.71 -14.13
N TYR A 44 5.10 -29.87 -13.04
CA TYR A 44 4.34 -31.11 -12.81
C TYR A 44 3.05 -31.19 -13.65
N SER A 45 2.73 -32.39 -14.15
CA SER A 45 1.59 -32.63 -15.06
C SER A 45 0.22 -32.29 -14.45
N TYR A 46 0.10 -32.33 -13.13
CA TYR A 46 -1.13 -32.04 -12.38
C TYR A 46 -1.32 -30.55 -12.04
N GLN A 47 -0.32 -29.72 -12.31
CA GLN A 47 -0.41 -28.27 -12.05
C GLN A 47 -0.99 -27.54 -13.24
N GLU A 48 -1.81 -26.53 -12.97
CA GLU A 48 -2.22 -25.57 -13.98
C GLU A 48 -1.02 -24.82 -14.52
N LYS A 49 -1.01 -24.59 -15.83
CA LYS A 49 0.05 -23.90 -16.54
C LYS A 49 -0.43 -22.54 -17.01
N MET A 50 0.25 -21.50 -16.59
CA MET A 50 0.00 -20.16 -17.09
C MET A 50 0.64 -20.00 -18.48
N ILE A 51 -0.17 -19.96 -19.52
CA ILE A 51 0.31 -19.81 -20.90
C ILE A 51 0.53 -18.35 -21.25
N LYS A 52 -0.41 -17.47 -20.92
CA LYS A 52 -0.31 -16.04 -21.19
C LYS A 52 -1.02 -15.24 -20.10
N LYS A 53 -0.37 -14.18 -19.63
CA LYS A 53 -0.97 -13.09 -18.83
C LYS A 53 -1.30 -11.92 -19.74
N TYR A 54 -2.22 -11.06 -19.31
CA TYR A 54 -2.57 -9.83 -20.00
C TYR A 54 -2.97 -10.04 -21.45
N THR A 55 -3.93 -10.95 -21.66
CA THR A 55 -4.55 -11.13 -22.96
C THR A 55 -5.40 -9.91 -23.32
N SER A 56 -5.39 -9.52 -24.60
CA SER A 56 -6.32 -8.51 -25.08
C SER A 56 -7.76 -9.05 -25.10
N ASP A 57 -8.74 -8.14 -25.11
CA ASP A 57 -10.16 -8.51 -25.19
C ASP A 57 -10.46 -9.36 -26.44
N ILE A 58 -9.76 -9.10 -27.54
CA ILE A 58 -9.89 -9.87 -28.78
C ILE A 58 -9.34 -11.28 -28.59
N GLU A 59 -8.16 -11.44 -28.01
CA GLU A 59 -7.58 -12.76 -27.73
C GLU A 59 -8.45 -13.55 -26.75
N TYR A 60 -8.95 -12.86 -25.71
CA TYR A 60 -9.87 -13.45 -24.73
C TYR A 60 -11.14 -13.95 -25.43
N ALA A 61 -11.77 -13.14 -26.27
CA ALA A 61 -12.97 -13.52 -27.02
C ALA A 61 -12.72 -14.70 -27.97
N ILE A 62 -11.60 -14.70 -28.72
CA ILE A 62 -11.21 -15.78 -29.61
C ILE A 62 -11.02 -17.11 -28.85
N ILE A 63 -10.31 -17.09 -27.73
CA ILE A 63 -10.08 -18.29 -26.92
C ILE A 63 -11.43 -18.82 -26.37
N ASN A 64 -12.25 -17.91 -25.80
CA ASN A 64 -13.54 -18.29 -25.22
C ASN A 64 -14.49 -18.88 -26.28
N SER A 65 -14.48 -18.37 -27.52
CA SER A 65 -15.31 -18.93 -28.60
C SER A 65 -14.88 -20.33 -29.04
N LYS A 66 -13.67 -20.77 -28.64
CA LYS A 66 -13.08 -22.06 -29.01
C LYS A 66 -12.81 -23.00 -27.85
N LEU A 67 -13.33 -22.71 -26.67
CA LEU A 67 -13.08 -23.55 -25.48
C LEU A 67 -13.56 -24.99 -25.66
N ASP A 68 -14.61 -25.23 -26.47
CA ASP A 68 -15.10 -26.55 -26.79
C ASP A 68 -14.07 -27.37 -27.60
N GLU A 69 -13.28 -26.71 -28.43
CA GLU A 69 -12.18 -27.30 -29.20
C GLU A 69 -10.90 -27.44 -28.39
N LEU A 70 -10.66 -26.51 -27.47
CA LEU A 70 -9.45 -26.39 -26.67
C LEU A 70 -9.59 -27.09 -25.30
N LYS A 71 -9.77 -28.42 -25.34
CA LYS A 71 -9.94 -29.20 -24.10
C LYS A 71 -8.79 -29.02 -23.12
N GLY A 72 -9.12 -28.64 -21.89
CA GLY A 72 -8.15 -28.40 -20.83
C GLY A 72 -7.58 -26.96 -20.77
N VAL A 73 -8.02 -26.09 -21.68
CA VAL A 73 -7.73 -24.65 -21.60
C VAL A 73 -8.86 -23.95 -20.85
N VAL A 74 -8.51 -23.04 -19.98
CA VAL A 74 -9.43 -22.14 -19.28
C VAL A 74 -8.93 -20.71 -19.40
N THR A 75 -9.84 -19.79 -19.51
CA THR A 75 -9.58 -18.37 -19.35
C THR A 75 -9.98 -17.96 -17.94
N ARG A 76 -9.19 -17.10 -17.32
CA ARG A 76 -9.51 -16.53 -16.02
C ARG A 76 -9.42 -15.02 -16.11
N LEU A 77 -10.40 -14.33 -15.55
CA LEU A 77 -10.27 -12.91 -15.29
C LEU A 77 -9.22 -12.75 -14.18
N SER A 78 -8.28 -11.87 -14.43
CA SER A 78 -7.32 -11.42 -13.43
C SER A 78 -7.52 -9.93 -13.24
N TRP A 79 -7.18 -9.46 -12.08
CA TRP A 79 -7.24 -8.05 -11.75
C TRP A 79 -5.85 -7.55 -11.38
N ASP A 80 -5.63 -6.28 -11.62
CA ASP A 80 -4.45 -5.57 -11.15
C ASP A 80 -4.86 -4.20 -10.63
N ARG A 81 -4.07 -3.60 -9.75
CA ARG A 81 -4.32 -2.27 -9.26
C ARG A 81 -3.73 -1.24 -10.21
N ASN A 82 -4.58 -0.33 -10.65
CA ASN A 82 -4.17 0.83 -11.40
C ASN A 82 -4.29 2.08 -10.52
N TYR A 83 -3.17 2.71 -10.24
CA TYR A 83 -3.11 3.93 -9.42
C TYR A 83 -3.18 5.14 -10.34
N ILE A 84 -4.40 5.66 -10.53
CA ILE A 84 -4.70 6.73 -11.49
C ILE A 84 -3.93 8.01 -11.17
N TYR A 85 -3.71 8.29 -9.89
CA TYR A 85 -3.03 9.49 -9.40
C TYR A 85 -1.57 9.23 -8.99
N ASN A 86 -0.89 8.34 -9.71
CA ASN A 86 0.51 7.97 -9.47
C ASN A 86 0.77 7.52 -8.03
N ASP A 87 1.62 8.25 -7.30
CA ASP A 87 2.01 7.91 -5.94
C ASP A 87 1.13 8.57 -4.86
N SER A 88 0.15 9.41 -5.25
CA SER A 88 -0.76 10.04 -4.29
C SER A 88 -1.55 8.98 -3.51
N LEU A 89 -1.64 9.16 -2.20
CA LEU A 89 -2.28 8.23 -1.25
C LEU A 89 -1.74 6.79 -1.27
N ARG A 90 -0.64 6.52 -1.99
CA ARG A 90 -0.08 5.18 -2.11
C ARG A 90 0.18 4.53 -0.75
N GLY A 91 0.72 5.31 0.18
CA GLY A 91 0.99 4.87 1.54
C GLY A 91 -0.27 4.55 2.36
N ILE A 92 -1.42 5.12 1.99
CA ILE A 92 -2.71 4.85 2.65
C ILE A 92 -3.41 3.66 2.01
N PHE A 93 -3.43 3.58 0.67
CA PHE A 93 -3.99 2.41 -0.02
C PHE A 93 -3.28 1.14 0.39
N GLY A 94 -1.96 1.20 0.54
CA GLY A 94 -1.16 0.05 0.91
C GLY A 94 -0.78 -0.80 -0.29
N GLU A 95 -0.33 -2.01 0.00
CA GLU A 95 0.22 -2.91 -0.99
C GLU A 95 -0.45 -4.28 -0.95
N LEU A 96 -0.36 -4.96 -2.09
CA LEU A 96 -0.76 -6.35 -2.28
C LEU A 96 0.46 -7.23 -2.43
N THR A 97 0.33 -8.50 -2.05
CA THR A 97 1.35 -9.49 -2.39
C THR A 97 1.51 -9.61 -3.90
N LYS A 98 2.73 -9.82 -4.36
CA LYS A 98 3.00 -10.07 -5.79
C LYS A 98 2.55 -11.46 -6.22
N SER A 99 2.68 -12.44 -5.32
CA SER A 99 2.33 -13.83 -5.59
C SER A 99 2.07 -14.58 -4.28
N GLY A 100 0.80 -14.88 -4.03
CA GLY A 100 0.40 -15.69 -2.88
C GLY A 100 0.55 -15.00 -1.52
N VAL A 101 0.10 -15.67 -0.49
CA VAL A 101 0.14 -15.22 0.91
C VAL A 101 1.54 -15.40 1.47
N THR A 102 2.08 -14.37 2.13
CA THR A 102 3.40 -14.42 2.77
C THR A 102 3.37 -15.24 4.06
N SER A 103 4.54 -15.72 4.50
CA SER A 103 4.65 -16.63 5.66
C SER A 103 4.15 -16.00 6.96
N ASP A 104 4.36 -14.70 7.14
CA ASP A 104 3.95 -13.91 8.31
C ASP A 104 2.44 -13.67 8.39
N LEU A 105 1.76 -13.61 7.24
CA LEU A 105 0.30 -13.42 7.15
C LEU A 105 -0.46 -14.73 6.92
N LYS A 106 0.23 -15.86 6.85
CA LYS A 106 -0.33 -17.15 6.48
C LYS A 106 -1.50 -17.57 7.39
N GLU A 107 -1.33 -17.51 8.69
CA GLU A 107 -2.36 -17.91 9.65
C GLU A 107 -3.58 -17.00 9.54
N HIS A 108 -3.37 -15.68 9.46
CA HIS A 108 -4.43 -14.69 9.32
C HIS A 108 -5.33 -14.97 8.11
N TYR A 109 -4.73 -15.20 6.94
CA TYR A 109 -5.49 -15.37 5.71
C TYR A 109 -6.07 -16.78 5.55
N LEU A 110 -5.36 -17.82 5.96
CA LEU A 110 -5.91 -19.20 5.91
C LEU A 110 -7.12 -19.36 6.80
N ASN A 111 -7.13 -18.76 7.99
CA ASN A 111 -8.28 -18.77 8.90
C ASN A 111 -9.52 -18.07 8.31
N LYS A 112 -9.31 -17.15 7.37
CA LYS A 112 -10.35 -16.46 6.59
C LYS A 112 -10.74 -17.20 5.30
N GLY A 113 -10.23 -18.39 5.06
CA GLY A 113 -10.55 -19.23 3.90
C GLY A 113 -9.82 -18.86 2.60
N TYR A 114 -8.71 -18.12 2.70
CA TYR A 114 -7.85 -17.84 1.55
C TYR A 114 -6.95 -19.02 1.22
N LYS A 115 -6.55 -19.13 -0.03
CA LYS A 115 -5.56 -20.10 -0.48
C LYS A 115 -4.16 -19.47 -0.40
N LEU A 116 -3.13 -20.30 -0.24
CA LEU A 116 -1.74 -19.81 -0.23
C LEU A 116 -1.34 -19.09 -1.52
N THR A 117 -2.04 -19.34 -2.60
CA THR A 117 -1.80 -18.72 -3.92
C THR A 117 -2.53 -17.41 -4.13
N ASP A 118 -3.44 -17.04 -3.22
CA ASP A 118 -4.25 -15.82 -3.38
C ASP A 118 -3.40 -14.59 -3.15
N ARG A 119 -3.62 -13.55 -3.95
CA ARG A 119 -3.04 -12.22 -3.73
C ARG A 119 -3.85 -11.53 -2.65
N VAL A 120 -3.18 -11.00 -1.65
CA VAL A 120 -3.81 -10.42 -0.45
C VAL A 120 -3.19 -9.07 -0.11
N GLY A 121 -3.95 -8.24 0.60
CA GLY A 121 -3.45 -6.99 1.16
C GLY A 121 -2.38 -7.23 2.22
N ILE A 122 -1.29 -6.47 2.20
CA ILE A 122 -0.22 -6.55 3.20
C ILE A 122 -0.08 -5.29 4.05
N SER A 123 -0.70 -4.21 3.63
CA SER A 123 -0.69 -2.94 4.35
C SER A 123 -1.85 -2.05 3.95
N GLY A 124 -2.08 -0.98 4.72
CA GLY A 124 -3.04 0.08 4.43
C GLY A 124 -4.49 -0.42 4.29
N LEU A 125 -5.24 0.25 3.44
CA LEU A 125 -6.65 -0.09 3.18
C LEU A 125 -6.79 -1.46 2.51
N GLU A 126 -5.83 -1.85 1.66
CA GLU A 126 -5.82 -3.17 1.04
C GLU A 126 -5.77 -4.31 2.08
N TYR A 127 -5.05 -4.13 3.19
CA TYR A 127 -5.02 -5.10 4.27
C TYR A 127 -6.27 -5.06 5.15
N VAL A 128 -6.70 -3.85 5.53
CA VAL A 128 -7.82 -3.68 6.48
C VAL A 128 -9.15 -4.09 5.86
N TYR A 129 -9.35 -3.79 4.58
CA TYR A 129 -10.60 -4.04 3.86
C TYR A 129 -10.49 -5.19 2.84
N ASP A 130 -9.48 -6.04 2.96
CA ASP A 130 -9.24 -7.14 2.03
C ASP A 130 -10.47 -8.03 1.82
N GLU A 131 -11.21 -8.34 2.87
CA GLU A 131 -12.45 -9.15 2.80
C GLU A 131 -13.54 -8.51 1.92
N TYR A 132 -13.64 -7.19 1.91
CA TYR A 132 -14.60 -6.46 1.09
C TYR A 132 -14.11 -6.30 -0.34
N LEU A 133 -12.82 -6.08 -0.52
CA LEU A 133 -12.17 -5.90 -1.82
C LEU A 133 -11.99 -7.21 -2.56
N ARG A 134 -11.99 -8.33 -1.84
CA ARG A 134 -11.85 -9.65 -2.41
C ARG A 134 -13.09 -10.03 -3.23
N GLY A 135 -12.86 -10.47 -4.46
CA GLY A 135 -13.86 -11.18 -5.26
C GLY A 135 -13.92 -12.66 -4.92
N THR A 136 -14.68 -13.38 -5.70
CA THR A 136 -14.73 -14.86 -5.67
C THR A 136 -14.22 -15.38 -6.99
N ASP A 137 -13.24 -16.29 -6.96
CA ASP A 137 -12.73 -16.94 -8.16
C ASP A 137 -13.74 -17.93 -8.72
N ALA A 138 -13.76 -18.08 -10.04
CA ALA A 138 -14.49 -19.16 -10.67
C ALA A 138 -13.91 -20.52 -10.28
N ILE A 139 -14.79 -21.48 -9.97
CA ILE A 139 -14.40 -22.86 -9.69
C ILE A 139 -14.88 -23.76 -10.82
N TYR A 140 -13.95 -24.45 -11.44
CA TYR A 140 -14.22 -25.41 -12.50
C TYR A 140 -13.98 -26.84 -12.00
N LYS A 141 -14.84 -27.74 -12.41
CA LYS A 141 -14.70 -29.19 -12.17
C LYS A 141 -14.42 -29.87 -13.48
N SER A 142 -13.40 -30.72 -13.52
CA SER A 142 -13.13 -31.58 -14.67
C SER A 142 -14.18 -32.71 -14.72
N THR A 143 -14.80 -32.88 -15.88
CA THR A 143 -15.76 -33.95 -16.17
C THR A 143 -15.30 -34.67 -17.43
N SER A 144 -15.95 -35.80 -17.77
CA SER A 144 -15.72 -36.54 -19.03
C SER A 144 -16.01 -35.70 -20.29
N GLU A 145 -16.82 -34.66 -20.14
CA GLU A 145 -17.25 -33.77 -21.24
C GLU A 145 -16.41 -32.48 -21.31
N GLY A 146 -15.48 -32.28 -20.37
CA GLY A 146 -14.65 -31.09 -20.29
C GLY A 146 -14.71 -30.41 -18.91
N LEU A 147 -14.38 -29.12 -18.87
CA LEU A 147 -14.43 -28.32 -17.65
C LEU A 147 -15.80 -27.68 -17.48
N LYS A 148 -16.48 -28.02 -16.38
CA LYS A 148 -17.77 -27.43 -16.01
C LYS A 148 -17.56 -26.35 -14.94
N ASN A 149 -18.09 -25.15 -15.17
CA ASN A 149 -18.11 -24.09 -14.18
C ASN A 149 -19.10 -24.48 -13.06
N ILE A 150 -18.60 -24.55 -11.82
CA ILE A 150 -19.39 -24.87 -10.62
C ILE A 150 -19.72 -23.61 -9.83
N VAL A 151 -18.78 -22.65 -9.77
CA VAL A 151 -18.95 -21.36 -9.13
C VAL A 151 -18.49 -20.29 -10.12
N SER A 152 -19.36 -19.35 -10.41
CA SER A 152 -19.00 -18.20 -11.25
C SER A 152 -18.16 -17.19 -10.44
N GLU A 153 -17.25 -16.55 -11.11
CA GLU A 153 -16.47 -15.45 -10.53
C GLU A 153 -17.39 -14.29 -10.15
N LYS A 154 -17.03 -13.61 -9.08
CA LYS A 154 -17.71 -12.39 -8.64
C LYS A 154 -16.65 -11.35 -8.26
N ARG A 155 -16.80 -10.11 -8.77
CA ARG A 155 -15.97 -8.97 -8.38
C ARG A 155 -16.17 -8.64 -6.91
N GLY A 156 -15.11 -8.18 -6.23
CA GLY A 156 -15.19 -7.61 -4.89
C GLY A 156 -15.94 -6.28 -4.86
N ASN A 157 -16.19 -5.81 -3.67
CA ASN A 157 -16.87 -4.52 -3.45
C ASN A 157 -15.92 -3.35 -3.68
N ASP A 158 -16.48 -2.18 -3.94
CA ASP A 158 -15.75 -0.92 -3.96
C ASP A 158 -15.76 -0.29 -2.56
N ILE A 159 -14.69 0.43 -2.23
CA ILE A 159 -14.61 1.25 -1.02
C ILE A 159 -14.62 2.71 -1.45
N VAL A 160 -15.56 3.47 -0.92
CA VAL A 160 -15.66 4.91 -1.14
C VAL A 160 -15.00 5.62 0.03
N LEU A 161 -14.02 6.46 -0.27
CA LEU A 161 -13.32 7.27 0.71
C LEU A 161 -13.94 8.65 0.82
N THR A 162 -13.74 9.31 1.96
CA THR A 162 -14.12 10.70 2.17
C THR A 162 -13.13 11.70 1.57
N ILE A 163 -12.04 11.19 0.99
CA ILE A 163 -10.97 12.01 0.40
C ILE A 163 -11.49 12.76 -0.82
N ASP A 164 -11.31 14.09 -0.81
CA ASP A 164 -11.44 14.93 -1.98
C ASP A 164 -10.11 14.91 -2.75
N ILE A 165 -10.13 14.34 -3.95
CA ILE A 165 -8.89 14.11 -4.70
C ILE A 165 -8.24 15.40 -5.19
N ASP A 166 -9.03 16.40 -5.54
CA ASP A 166 -8.49 17.68 -6.00
C ASP A 166 -7.82 18.42 -4.85
N LEU A 167 -8.42 18.39 -3.66
CA LEU A 167 -7.83 18.91 -2.43
C LEU A 167 -6.56 18.15 -2.05
N GLN A 168 -6.58 16.82 -2.18
CA GLN A 168 -5.42 15.95 -1.90
C GLN A 168 -4.23 16.31 -2.79
N LEU A 169 -4.44 16.41 -4.09
CA LEU A 169 -3.37 16.73 -5.04
C LEU A 169 -2.81 18.14 -4.82
N ALA A 170 -3.70 19.11 -4.57
CA ALA A 170 -3.29 20.48 -4.23
C ALA A 170 -2.48 20.53 -2.91
N LEU A 171 -2.91 19.78 -1.90
CA LEU A 171 -2.18 19.65 -0.63
C LEU A 171 -0.77 19.11 -0.84
N GLU A 172 -0.61 18.06 -1.62
CA GLU A 172 0.69 17.43 -1.87
C GLU A 172 1.64 18.36 -2.62
N GLU A 173 1.15 19.07 -3.63
CA GLU A 173 1.93 20.07 -4.37
C GLU A 173 2.39 21.23 -3.47
N ILE A 174 1.47 21.78 -2.66
CA ILE A 174 1.78 22.85 -1.72
C ILE A 174 2.81 22.40 -0.69
N MET A 175 2.64 21.20 -0.12
CA MET A 175 3.59 20.66 0.86
C MET A 175 4.99 20.52 0.28
N GLU A 176 5.12 19.96 -0.92
CA GLU A 176 6.42 19.79 -1.57
C GLU A 176 7.11 21.14 -1.77
N LYS A 177 6.40 22.11 -2.31
CA LYS A 177 6.88 23.46 -2.60
C LYS A 177 7.33 24.21 -1.33
N GLU A 178 6.47 24.22 -0.32
CA GLU A 178 6.76 24.94 0.93
C GLU A 178 7.84 24.23 1.76
N MET A 179 7.94 22.90 1.71
CA MET A 179 9.03 22.18 2.39
C MET A 179 10.38 22.49 1.79
N ILE A 180 10.51 22.53 0.46
CA ILE A 180 11.76 22.91 -0.24
C ILE A 180 12.11 24.35 0.10
N LYS A 181 11.14 25.27 0.03
CA LYS A 181 11.34 26.67 0.36
C LYS A 181 11.81 26.85 1.81
N THR A 182 11.10 26.25 2.77
CA THR A 182 11.45 26.33 4.20
C THR A 182 12.84 25.74 4.46
N LYS A 183 13.20 24.63 3.80
CA LYS A 183 14.49 23.98 4.00
C LYS A 183 15.68 24.84 3.54
N ASN A 184 15.47 25.77 2.62
CA ASN A 184 16.46 26.74 2.17
C ASN A 184 16.59 27.97 3.09
N GLU A 185 15.76 28.09 4.13
CA GLU A 185 15.88 29.15 5.13
C GLU A 185 16.93 28.81 6.19
N PRO A 186 17.51 29.80 6.88
CA PRO A 186 18.48 29.56 7.95
C PRO A 186 17.83 28.86 9.16
N ASN A 187 18.63 28.12 9.91
CA ASN A 187 18.22 27.39 11.13
C ASN A 187 17.14 26.32 10.92
N THR A 188 17.19 25.63 9.79
CA THR A 188 16.22 24.58 9.41
C THR A 188 16.83 23.17 9.44
N GLU A 189 17.96 22.96 10.12
CA GLU A 189 18.68 21.69 10.16
C GLU A 189 17.79 20.54 10.65
N TYR A 190 16.92 20.81 11.61
CA TYR A 190 16.02 19.84 12.22
C TYR A 190 14.68 19.71 11.50
N PHE A 191 14.39 20.55 10.51
CA PHE A 191 13.21 20.42 9.68
C PHE A 191 13.39 19.27 8.68
N LYS A 192 12.76 18.13 8.94
CA LYS A 192 12.92 16.91 8.16
C LYS A 192 11.60 16.31 7.69
N LYS A 193 10.48 16.65 8.32
CA LYS A 193 9.18 16.07 8.03
C LYS A 193 8.07 17.10 8.21
N ALA A 194 7.01 16.95 7.44
CA ALA A 194 5.76 17.67 7.63
C ALA A 194 4.59 16.70 7.54
N PHE A 195 3.57 16.95 8.35
CA PHE A 195 2.34 16.15 8.44
C PHE A 195 1.15 17.09 8.35
N VAL A 196 0.21 16.80 7.45
CA VAL A 196 -1.03 17.57 7.32
C VAL A 196 -2.20 16.62 7.22
N VAL A 197 -3.25 16.90 7.96
CA VAL A 197 -4.57 16.25 7.87
C VAL A 197 -5.61 17.35 7.78
N ILE A 198 -6.46 17.28 6.79
CA ILE A 198 -7.60 18.19 6.59
C ILE A 198 -8.87 17.39 6.84
N SER A 199 -9.69 17.83 7.78
CA SER A 199 -10.93 17.16 8.14
C SER A 199 -12.10 18.13 8.21
N ASP A 200 -13.30 17.61 7.98
CA ASP A 200 -14.55 18.35 8.28
C ASP A 200 -14.83 18.21 9.77
N PRO A 201 -14.84 19.31 10.54
CA PRO A 201 -15.07 19.25 11.98
C PRO A 201 -16.53 18.87 12.34
N SER A 202 -17.46 18.96 11.42
CA SER A 202 -18.87 18.62 11.66
C SER A 202 -19.17 17.12 11.55
N THR A 203 -18.45 16.43 10.66
CA THR A 203 -18.63 14.99 10.40
C THR A 203 -17.49 14.15 10.92
N GLY A 204 -16.29 14.72 11.02
CA GLY A 204 -15.05 14.01 11.30
C GLY A 204 -14.40 13.38 10.06
N ASP A 205 -14.98 13.59 8.88
CA ASP A 205 -14.45 13.06 7.63
C ASP A 205 -13.07 13.63 7.33
N ILE A 206 -12.15 12.76 6.92
CA ILE A 206 -10.84 13.18 6.43
C ILE A 206 -10.96 13.48 4.94
N LEU A 207 -10.75 14.75 4.59
CA LEU A 207 -10.86 15.23 3.22
C LEU A 207 -9.54 15.15 2.46
N ALA A 208 -8.42 15.34 3.15
CA ALA A 208 -7.08 15.16 2.60
C ALA A 208 -6.08 14.85 3.71
N LEU A 209 -5.05 14.08 3.40
CA LEU A 209 -3.95 13.79 4.34
C LEU A 209 -2.66 13.51 3.58
N SER A 210 -1.57 14.06 4.09
CA SER A 210 -0.24 13.82 3.52
C SER A 210 0.83 13.94 4.61
N ALA A 211 1.84 13.10 4.51
CA ALA A 211 3.09 13.28 5.22
C ALA A 211 4.24 13.20 4.22
N LYS A 212 5.16 14.11 4.35
CA LYS A 212 6.34 14.20 3.48
C LYS A 212 7.60 14.27 4.33
N SER A 213 8.68 13.71 3.82
CA SER A 213 10.03 13.87 4.39
C SER A 213 10.93 14.58 3.37
N ILE A 214 11.90 15.37 3.87
CA ILE A 214 12.83 16.09 3.01
C ILE A 214 14.27 15.74 3.39
N ASN A 215 15.07 15.41 2.40
CA ASN A 215 16.48 15.05 2.58
C ASN A 215 17.35 15.79 1.56
N ASP A 216 18.60 16.02 1.94
CA ASP A 216 19.64 16.48 1.00
C ASP A 216 20.16 15.27 0.21
N VAL A 217 20.14 15.39 -1.09
CA VAL A 217 20.66 14.37 -2.01
C VAL A 217 21.61 15.05 -3.00
N GLY A 218 22.89 15.03 -2.68
CA GLY A 218 23.94 15.60 -3.53
C GLY A 218 23.90 17.13 -3.64
N GLY A 219 23.47 17.83 -2.59
CA GLY A 219 23.36 19.29 -2.54
C GLY A 219 22.00 19.83 -3.00
N GLU A 220 21.07 18.96 -3.35
CA GLU A 220 19.69 19.32 -3.67
C GLU A 220 18.71 18.73 -2.66
N TYR A 221 17.72 19.50 -2.23
CA TYR A 221 16.66 18.99 -1.36
C TYR A 221 15.61 18.24 -2.17
N LYS A 222 15.36 16.98 -1.79
CA LYS A 222 14.32 16.14 -2.38
C LYS A 222 13.27 15.76 -1.35
N VAL A 223 12.01 15.85 -1.75
CA VAL A 223 10.85 15.49 -0.94
C VAL A 223 10.40 14.08 -1.33
N TYR A 224 10.08 13.29 -0.31
CA TYR A 224 9.63 11.90 -0.45
C TYR A 224 8.31 11.72 0.27
N ASP A 225 7.45 10.85 -0.25
CA ASP A 225 6.24 10.45 0.45
C ASP A 225 6.56 9.77 1.78
N TYR A 226 5.85 10.15 2.81
CA TYR A 226 5.95 9.60 4.17
C TYR A 226 4.56 9.27 4.74
N THR A 227 3.53 9.28 3.92
CA THR A 227 2.10 9.25 4.31
C THR A 227 1.73 7.94 5.02
N SER A 228 2.35 6.81 4.67
CA SER A 228 2.15 5.53 5.36
C SER A 228 2.51 5.58 6.86
N PHE A 229 3.39 6.49 7.25
CA PHE A 229 3.79 6.67 8.66
C PHE A 229 2.93 7.69 9.42
N LEU A 230 2.02 8.39 8.76
CA LEU A 230 1.19 9.42 9.40
C LEU A 230 0.39 8.86 10.59
N PRO A 231 -0.29 7.70 10.51
CA PRO A 231 -1.08 7.18 11.62
C PRO A 231 -0.25 6.70 12.82
N ILE A 232 1.03 6.40 12.61
CA ILE A 232 1.92 5.82 13.63
C ILE A 232 3.03 6.76 14.07
N SER A 233 3.14 7.94 13.44
CA SER A 233 4.15 8.94 13.82
C SER A 233 3.71 9.72 15.06
N SER A 234 4.66 9.93 15.96
CA SER A 234 4.48 10.78 17.14
C SER A 234 5.39 11.99 17.04
N VAL A 235 4.83 13.16 17.25
CA VAL A 235 5.56 14.44 17.24
C VAL A 235 5.25 15.24 18.50
N THR A 236 6.20 16.09 18.93
CA THR A 236 5.95 17.00 20.04
C THR A 236 4.95 18.06 19.62
N VAL A 237 3.78 18.07 20.25
CA VAL A 237 2.66 18.95 19.92
C VAL A 237 2.95 20.42 20.18
N GLY A 238 3.80 20.71 21.19
CA GLY A 238 4.08 22.08 21.60
C GLY A 238 2.82 22.79 22.14
N SER A 239 2.73 24.09 21.90
CA SER A 239 1.65 24.94 22.44
C SER A 239 0.28 24.65 21.86
N VAL A 240 0.13 23.90 20.79
CA VAL A 240 -1.17 23.51 20.23
C VAL A 240 -2.02 22.75 21.24
N ILE A 241 -1.39 21.98 22.17
CA ILE A 241 -2.10 21.24 23.22
C ILE A 241 -2.83 22.17 24.21
N LYS A 242 -2.45 23.43 24.30
CA LYS A 242 -3.06 24.38 25.26
C LYS A 242 -4.55 24.60 24.99
N GLY A 243 -4.99 24.61 23.72
CA GLY A 243 -6.40 24.66 23.37
C GLY A 243 -7.19 23.47 23.94
N ALA A 244 -6.63 22.26 23.80
CA ALA A 244 -7.24 21.06 24.37
C ALA A 244 -7.24 21.10 25.92
N SER A 245 -6.14 21.57 26.53
CA SER A 245 -6.03 21.72 28.00
C SER A 245 -7.08 22.69 28.53
N MET A 246 -7.31 23.83 27.86
CA MET A 246 -8.35 24.80 28.20
C MET A 246 -9.75 24.18 28.09
N SER A 247 -10.01 23.44 27.00
CA SER A 247 -11.29 22.75 26.82
C SER A 247 -11.59 21.74 27.93
N VAL A 248 -10.58 21.01 28.39
CA VAL A 248 -10.69 20.13 29.56
C VAL A 248 -10.97 20.94 30.84
N GLY A 249 -10.23 22.04 31.04
CA GLY A 249 -10.45 22.93 32.20
C GLY A 249 -11.89 23.43 32.31
N TYR A 250 -12.48 23.85 31.20
CA TYR A 250 -13.91 24.24 31.18
C TYR A 250 -14.85 23.06 31.44
N LYS A 251 -14.57 21.91 30.80
CA LYS A 251 -15.40 20.72 30.98
C LYS A 251 -15.47 20.23 32.43
N GLU A 252 -14.31 20.25 33.10
CA GLU A 252 -14.16 19.81 34.49
C GLU A 252 -14.55 20.92 35.50
N GLY A 253 -14.95 22.11 35.05
CA GLY A 253 -15.31 23.23 35.89
C GLY A 253 -14.17 23.79 36.74
N VAL A 254 -12.92 23.59 36.31
CA VAL A 254 -11.75 24.13 36.99
C VAL A 254 -11.53 25.59 36.63
N ILE A 255 -11.92 25.99 35.45
CA ILE A 255 -11.95 27.35 34.94
C ILE A 255 -13.26 27.67 34.27
N ASP A 256 -13.67 28.95 34.34
CA ASP A 256 -14.78 29.50 33.61
C ASP A 256 -14.31 30.50 32.56
N ILE A 257 -15.18 30.87 31.64
CA ILE A 257 -14.92 31.93 30.65
C ILE A 257 -14.59 33.22 31.36
N GLY A 258 -13.43 33.80 31.05
CA GLY A 258 -12.96 35.03 31.71
C GLY A 258 -12.17 34.81 33.00
N THR A 259 -11.93 33.55 33.40
CA THR A 259 -11.07 33.26 34.58
C THR A 259 -9.70 33.87 34.37
N THR A 260 -9.28 34.72 35.32
CA THR A 260 -7.96 35.40 35.28
C THR A 260 -6.97 34.69 36.20
N MET A 261 -5.81 34.39 35.65
CA MET A 261 -4.69 33.76 36.36
C MET A 261 -3.41 34.56 36.15
N LYS A 262 -2.52 34.53 37.16
CA LYS A 262 -1.20 35.14 37.05
C LYS A 262 -0.24 34.22 36.34
N ASP A 263 0.34 34.71 35.25
CA ASP A 263 1.41 33.99 34.55
C ASP A 263 2.73 34.18 35.33
N GLU A 264 3.09 33.18 36.10
CA GLU A 264 4.34 33.10 36.84
C GLU A 264 4.95 31.72 36.77
N CYS A 265 6.24 31.64 37.08
CA CYS A 265 6.92 30.35 37.13
C CYS A 265 6.32 29.45 38.21
N ILE A 266 5.96 28.25 37.92
CA ILE A 266 5.43 27.25 38.85
C ILE A 266 6.45 26.14 39.08
N LYS A 267 6.49 25.63 40.29
CA LYS A 267 7.32 24.48 40.67
C LYS A 267 6.42 23.38 41.20
N LEU A 268 6.26 22.33 40.42
CA LEU A 268 5.60 21.13 40.85
C LEU A 268 6.56 20.21 41.59
N TYR A 269 6.04 19.39 42.51
CA TYR A 269 6.83 18.44 43.27
C TYR A 269 7.70 17.54 42.36
N ALA A 270 8.97 17.37 42.73
CA ALA A 270 9.97 16.60 42.01
C ALA A 270 10.22 16.99 40.53
N THR A 271 9.81 18.20 40.11
CA THR A 271 10.06 18.68 38.74
C THR A 271 10.97 19.94 38.74
N LYS A 272 11.54 20.26 37.58
CA LYS A 272 12.16 21.56 37.34
C LYS A 272 11.09 22.64 37.30
N THR A 273 11.42 23.83 37.76
CA THR A 273 10.56 25.02 37.63
C THR A 273 10.15 25.20 36.18
N LYS A 274 8.83 25.36 35.95
CA LYS A 274 8.24 25.61 34.64
C LYS A 274 7.83 27.08 34.57
N CYS A 275 8.23 27.73 33.47
CA CYS A 275 7.87 29.12 33.20
C CYS A 275 7.27 29.19 31.80
N SER A 276 6.47 30.22 31.55
CA SER A 276 6.13 30.60 30.17
C SER A 276 7.39 31.04 29.42
N TRP A 277 7.26 31.34 28.13
CA TRP A 277 8.40 31.79 27.31
C TRP A 277 9.04 33.09 27.83
N LEU A 278 8.28 33.94 28.54
CA LEU A 278 8.80 35.09 29.23
C LEU A 278 9.01 34.76 30.73
N ARG A 279 10.26 34.59 31.16
CA ARG A 279 10.61 34.17 32.53
C ARG A 279 10.14 35.13 33.65
N SER A 280 9.95 36.41 33.33
CA SER A 280 9.38 37.39 34.27
C SER A 280 7.87 37.25 34.47
N GLY A 281 7.24 36.38 33.64
CA GLY A 281 5.77 36.27 33.54
C GLY A 281 5.18 37.39 32.71
N LEU A 282 3.97 37.12 32.21
CA LEU A 282 3.16 38.03 31.39
C LEU A 282 2.12 38.80 32.21
N GLY A 283 2.14 38.63 33.51
CA GLY A 283 1.19 39.27 34.42
C GLY A 283 -0.13 38.51 34.54
N ASN A 284 -1.22 39.21 34.87
CA ASN A 284 -2.55 38.61 34.95
C ASN A 284 -3.14 38.50 33.56
N LEU A 285 -3.47 37.27 33.18
CA LEU A 285 -4.06 36.95 31.88
C LEU A 285 -5.41 36.26 32.09
N ASN A 286 -6.38 36.64 31.30
CA ASN A 286 -7.59 35.85 31.18
C ASN A 286 -7.34 34.63 30.26
N ASP A 287 -8.31 33.73 30.18
CA ASP A 287 -8.26 32.50 29.40
C ASP A 287 -7.91 32.76 27.92
N ILE A 288 -8.53 33.74 27.28
CA ILE A 288 -8.30 34.09 25.87
C ILE A 288 -6.88 34.65 25.69
N ASP A 289 -6.46 35.55 26.54
CA ASP A 289 -5.13 36.16 26.47
C ASP A 289 -4.01 35.15 26.79
N ALA A 290 -4.26 34.20 27.69
CA ALA A 290 -3.35 33.10 27.96
C ALA A 290 -3.10 32.24 26.72
N LEU A 291 -4.16 31.89 25.98
CA LEU A 291 -4.01 31.18 24.70
C LEU A 291 -3.34 32.05 23.62
N ARG A 292 -3.78 33.31 23.48
CA ARG A 292 -3.25 34.25 22.47
C ARG A 292 -1.76 34.48 22.65
N LEU A 293 -1.30 34.64 23.88
CA LEU A 293 0.10 34.88 24.21
C LEU A 293 0.89 33.60 24.46
N SER A 294 0.25 32.45 24.37
CA SER A 294 0.88 31.15 24.61
C SER A 294 1.56 31.05 25.97
N SER A 295 0.90 31.55 27.01
CA SER A 295 1.36 31.49 28.40
C SER A 295 1.44 30.07 28.94
#